data_6f01436e14d01bbf38501c6e0c71e888
#
_entry.id   6f01436e14d01bbf38501c6e0c71e888
#
_cell.length_a   1.000
_cell.length_b   1.000
_cell.length_c   1.000
_cell.angle_alpha   90.00
_cell.angle_beta   90.00
_cell.angle_gamma   90.00
#
_symmetry.space_group_name_H-M   'P 1'
#
loop_
_entity.id
_entity.type
_entity.pdbx_description
1 polymer ?
#
loop_
_entity_poly.entity_id
_entity_poly.type
_entity_poly.pdbx_seq_one_letter_code
_entity_poly.pdbx_strand_id
1 'polypeptide(L)'
;VQHNMQAANANRMLNVTTGQQAKSTEKLSSGYRINRAADDAAGLSISEKMRKQIRGLDKASSNAEDGVSAVQTAEGALTEVHSMLQRMNELATQASNGTNSTTDRSAIQDEISQLTTEIDRVAETTKFNETYLLKGEDGSKTVDLQAHDAGLKGSLVNNGDGTATFKMDALKAGDKVTIGGKEYTIGNTTEEDVKNFLKKAGVDDKNGSADVSIKNNTTTTTYKYYPAVAADTAQNKKGYAAGWYATAPDATNGATPDATSYEELAKKDGEFSVGNQTLTKKTIKDDANNDGIDDNNSSLITIEKAYEFASKELLAANQIGDTEGSAKVENLNAAKADGSFKITLGQAKVANALSFNLHVGSDADMTNKIQVNIETMNSSYLGIKGLNVNDDSGIAGTYAIDAISDALQKVSDQRSSLGAVQNLSLIHISEPTRQAEI
;
A
#
# COMPACT_ATOMS: atom_id res chain seq x y z
N VAL A 1 97.79 -51.98 7.44
CA VAL A 1 96.35 -52.30 7.50
C VAL A 1 95.60 -51.23 8.28
N GLN A 2 95.95 -49.96 8.16
CA GLN A 2 95.25 -48.88 8.89
C GLN A 2 94.07 -48.19 8.16
N HIS A 3 93.87 -48.48 6.92
CA HIS A 3 92.77 -47.87 6.17
C HIS A 3 92.15 -48.89 5.18
N ASN A 4 91.09 -49.62 5.62
CA ASN A 4 90.31 -50.42 4.72
C ASN A 4 89.25 -49.54 4.04
N MET A 5 89.69 -48.82 3.03
CA MET A 5 88.79 -47.84 2.24
C MET A 5 87.62 -48.58 1.57
N GLN A 6 87.77 -49.86 1.19
CA GLN A 6 86.69 -50.66 0.59
C GLN A 6 85.59 -50.95 1.64
N ALA A 7 85.95 -51.39 2.84
CA ALA A 7 85.00 -51.67 3.93
C ALA A 7 84.24 -50.37 4.36
N ALA A 8 84.99 -49.25 4.51
CA ALA A 8 84.36 -47.96 4.81
C ALA A 8 83.43 -47.47 3.74
N ASN A 9 83.76 -47.72 2.45
CA ASN A 9 82.91 -47.36 1.35
C ASN A 9 81.68 -48.29 1.28
N ALA A 10 81.81 -49.61 1.46
CA ALA A 10 80.71 -50.55 1.56
C ALA A 10 79.73 -50.21 2.68
N ASN A 11 80.26 -49.87 3.88
CA ASN A 11 79.42 -49.45 5.01
C ASN A 11 78.69 -48.15 4.76
N ARG A 12 79.30 -47.15 4.08
CA ARG A 12 78.68 -45.94 3.69
C ARG A 12 77.53 -46.20 2.66
N MET A 13 77.77 -47.08 1.64
CA MET A 13 76.73 -47.44 0.64
C MET A 13 75.59 -48.22 1.31
N LEU A 14 75.88 -49.10 2.30
CA LEU A 14 74.81 -49.77 3.03
C LEU A 14 73.96 -48.84 3.84
N ASN A 15 74.56 -47.85 4.54
CA ASN A 15 73.79 -46.83 5.23
C ASN A 15 72.92 -45.96 4.27
N VAL A 16 73.43 -45.60 3.11
CA VAL A 16 72.69 -44.87 2.09
C VAL A 16 71.50 -45.70 1.58
N THR A 17 71.72 -47.01 1.26
CA THR A 17 70.66 -47.90 0.79
C THR A 17 69.60 -48.15 1.85
N THR A 18 70.00 -48.38 3.11
CA THR A 18 69.07 -48.52 4.25
C THR A 18 68.26 -47.25 4.48
N GLY A 19 68.86 -46.07 4.34
CA GLY A 19 68.21 -44.79 4.43
C GLY A 19 67.17 -44.58 3.28
N GLN A 20 67.51 -45.00 2.05
CA GLN A 20 66.60 -44.96 0.89
C GLN A 20 65.44 -45.93 1.07
N GLN A 21 65.70 -47.15 1.55
CA GLN A 21 64.69 -48.17 1.83
C GLN A 21 63.72 -47.68 2.93
N ALA A 22 64.24 -47.11 4.03
CA ALA A 22 63.39 -46.52 5.09
C ALA A 22 62.49 -45.42 4.56
N LYS A 23 62.97 -44.53 3.71
CA LYS A 23 62.19 -43.48 3.03
C LYS A 23 61.11 -44.03 2.11
N SER A 24 61.45 -45.08 1.34
CA SER A 24 60.48 -45.72 0.43
C SER A 24 59.37 -46.44 1.23
N THR A 25 59.76 -47.13 2.34
CA THR A 25 58.81 -47.79 3.24
C THR A 25 57.93 -46.77 3.94
N GLU A 26 58.45 -45.61 4.38
CA GLU A 26 57.68 -44.50 4.96
C GLU A 26 56.66 -43.99 3.99
N LYS A 27 57.03 -43.76 2.72
CA LYS A 27 56.12 -43.30 1.66
C LYS A 27 55.04 -44.33 1.32
N LEU A 28 55.42 -45.60 1.28
CA LEU A 28 54.46 -46.70 1.01
C LEU A 28 53.46 -46.86 2.15
N SER A 29 53.96 -46.82 3.39
CA SER A 29 53.14 -46.95 4.60
C SER A 29 52.17 -45.78 4.82
N SER A 30 52.62 -44.55 4.54
CA SER A 30 51.79 -43.32 4.68
C SER A 30 50.82 -43.12 3.51
N GLY A 31 51.13 -43.67 2.34
CA GLY A 31 50.41 -43.42 1.09
C GLY A 31 50.68 -42.03 0.49
N TYR A 32 51.56 -41.23 1.12
CA TYR A 32 51.89 -39.90 0.62
C TYR A 32 53.27 -39.84 -0.02
N ARG A 33 53.41 -39.06 -1.08
CA ARG A 33 54.68 -38.80 -1.76
C ARG A 33 55.61 -37.91 -0.92
N ILE A 34 55.05 -36.97 -0.20
CA ILE A 34 55.74 -35.99 0.64
C ILE A 34 55.29 -36.21 2.09
N ASN A 35 56.23 -36.69 2.96
CA ASN A 35 55.98 -36.96 4.39
C ASN A 35 56.66 -35.95 5.30
N ARG A 36 57.79 -35.40 4.85
CA ARG A 36 58.62 -34.48 5.62
C ARG A 36 58.93 -33.22 4.84
N ALA A 37 59.09 -32.08 5.49
CA ALA A 37 59.49 -30.82 4.85
C ALA A 37 60.81 -30.97 4.03
N ALA A 38 61.67 -31.90 4.41
CA ALA A 38 62.94 -32.19 3.72
C ALA A 38 62.75 -32.97 2.38
N ASP A 39 61.59 -33.57 2.13
CA ASP A 39 61.32 -34.27 0.87
C ASP A 39 61.01 -33.28 -0.26
N ASP A 40 60.18 -32.29 0.00
CA ASP A 40 59.84 -31.18 -0.89
C ASP A 40 59.13 -30.08 -0.06
N ALA A 41 59.87 -29.05 0.30
CA ALA A 41 59.31 -27.95 1.14
C ALA A 41 58.27 -27.11 0.38
N ALA A 42 58.45 -26.92 -0.92
CA ALA A 42 57.51 -26.12 -1.74
C ALA A 42 56.20 -26.94 -1.98
N GLY A 43 56.33 -28.21 -2.34
CA GLY A 43 55.19 -29.09 -2.55
C GLY A 43 54.42 -29.34 -1.25
N LEU A 44 55.10 -29.46 -0.08
CA LEU A 44 54.42 -29.56 1.20
C LEU A 44 53.60 -28.30 1.49
N SER A 45 54.15 -27.09 1.31
CA SER A 45 53.47 -25.83 1.55
C SER A 45 52.21 -25.69 0.68
N ILE A 46 52.32 -26.06 -0.61
CA ILE A 46 51.17 -26.05 -1.55
C ILE A 46 50.13 -27.08 -1.09
N SER A 47 50.52 -28.30 -0.77
CA SER A 47 49.64 -29.38 -0.30
C SER A 47 48.87 -29.00 0.96
N GLU A 48 49.56 -28.40 1.94
CA GLU A 48 48.91 -27.93 3.18
C GLU A 48 47.95 -26.75 2.92
N LYS A 49 48.29 -25.86 1.99
CA LYS A 49 47.38 -24.78 1.58
C LYS A 49 46.14 -25.34 0.92
N MET A 50 46.29 -26.29 -0.03
CA MET A 50 45.16 -26.98 -0.66
C MET A 50 44.30 -27.74 0.37
N ARG A 51 44.92 -28.46 1.28
CA ARG A 51 44.23 -29.20 2.35
C ARG A 51 43.41 -28.24 3.24
N LYS A 52 44.00 -27.09 3.57
CA LYS A 52 43.28 -26.04 4.31
C LYS A 52 42.07 -25.57 3.51
N GLN A 53 42.21 -25.33 2.17
CA GLN A 53 41.13 -24.90 1.32
C GLN A 53 40.03 -25.95 1.23
N ILE A 54 40.37 -27.24 1.03
CA ILE A 54 39.39 -28.33 0.97
C ILE A 54 38.58 -28.38 2.27
N ARG A 55 39.25 -28.42 3.43
CA ARG A 55 38.55 -28.43 4.72
C ARG A 55 37.69 -27.17 4.95
N GLY A 56 38.13 -26.01 4.41
CA GLY A 56 37.40 -24.78 4.47
C GLY A 56 36.13 -24.83 3.61
N LEU A 57 36.21 -25.38 2.39
CA LEU A 57 35.08 -25.57 1.50
C LEU A 57 34.09 -26.62 2.01
N ASP A 58 34.57 -27.74 2.58
CA ASP A 58 33.71 -28.75 3.25
C ASP A 58 32.86 -28.09 4.35
N LYS A 59 33.50 -27.23 5.18
CA LYS A 59 32.78 -26.52 6.23
C LYS A 59 31.85 -25.46 5.69
N ALA A 60 32.25 -24.76 4.63
CA ALA A 60 31.41 -23.79 3.92
C ALA A 60 30.15 -24.45 3.33
N SER A 61 30.30 -25.65 2.75
CA SER A 61 29.17 -26.45 2.26
C SER A 61 28.20 -26.79 3.40
N SER A 62 28.73 -27.28 4.54
CA SER A 62 27.90 -27.55 5.73
C SER A 62 27.19 -26.30 6.23
N ASN A 63 27.85 -25.14 6.25
CA ASN A 63 27.23 -23.87 6.65
C ASN A 63 26.11 -23.43 5.67
N ALA A 64 26.30 -23.69 4.39
CA ALA A 64 25.28 -23.41 3.38
C ALA A 64 24.06 -24.35 3.53
N GLU A 65 24.29 -25.64 3.84
CA GLU A 65 23.23 -26.62 4.14
C GLU A 65 22.43 -26.22 5.39
N ASP A 66 23.10 -25.77 6.44
CA ASP A 66 22.46 -25.23 7.65
C ASP A 66 21.62 -24.00 7.33
N GLY A 67 22.15 -23.10 6.48
CA GLY A 67 21.43 -21.93 5.99
C GLY A 67 20.18 -22.26 5.18
N VAL A 68 20.30 -23.22 4.27
CA VAL A 68 19.16 -23.74 3.47
C VAL A 68 18.10 -24.32 4.40
N SER A 69 18.49 -25.08 5.40
CA SER A 69 17.56 -25.68 6.38
C SER A 69 16.82 -24.61 7.19
N ALA A 70 17.51 -23.53 7.59
CA ALA A 70 16.89 -22.39 8.27
C ALA A 70 15.88 -21.68 7.36
N VAL A 71 16.26 -21.41 6.10
CA VAL A 71 15.37 -20.79 5.11
C VAL A 71 14.15 -21.66 4.83
N GLN A 72 14.32 -22.98 4.65
CA GLN A 72 13.20 -23.91 4.46
C GLN A 72 12.25 -23.95 5.66
N THR A 73 12.77 -23.86 6.88
CA THR A 73 11.95 -23.78 8.09
C THR A 73 11.12 -22.49 8.10
N ALA A 74 11.74 -21.35 7.75
CA ALA A 74 11.03 -20.08 7.62
C ALA A 74 9.99 -20.12 6.49
N GLU A 75 10.32 -20.69 5.34
CA GLU A 75 9.40 -20.81 4.19
C GLU A 75 8.20 -21.71 4.51
N GLY A 76 8.41 -22.81 5.24
CA GLY A 76 7.32 -23.65 5.72
C GLY A 76 6.33 -22.87 6.59
N ALA A 77 6.84 -22.12 7.57
CA ALA A 77 6.02 -21.27 8.41
C ALA A 77 5.30 -20.15 7.64
N LEU A 78 5.98 -19.53 6.66
CA LEU A 78 5.35 -18.52 5.79
C LEU A 78 4.26 -19.11 4.89
N THR A 79 4.35 -20.39 4.53
CA THR A 79 3.28 -21.08 3.79
C THR A 79 2.03 -21.21 4.66
N GLU A 80 2.18 -21.53 5.95
CA GLU A 80 1.04 -21.55 6.89
C GLU A 80 0.44 -20.16 7.08
N VAL A 81 1.29 -19.12 7.26
CA VAL A 81 0.80 -17.72 7.34
C VAL A 81 0.05 -17.33 6.08
N HIS A 82 0.56 -17.69 4.90
CA HIS A 82 -0.10 -17.42 3.62
C HIS A 82 -1.49 -18.09 3.55
N SER A 83 -1.59 -19.35 3.99
CA SER A 83 -2.86 -20.10 4.01
C SER A 83 -3.88 -19.47 4.98
N MET A 84 -3.41 -19.00 6.15
CA MET A 84 -4.24 -18.27 7.11
C MET A 84 -4.74 -16.95 6.55
N LEU A 85 -3.89 -16.18 5.86
CA LEU A 85 -4.29 -14.94 5.20
C LEU A 85 -5.29 -15.18 4.06
N GLN A 86 -5.12 -16.26 3.27
CA GLN A 86 -6.13 -16.65 2.28
C GLN A 86 -7.48 -16.96 2.92
N ARG A 87 -7.49 -17.69 4.05
CA ARG A 87 -8.71 -17.94 4.80
C ARG A 87 -9.33 -16.65 5.34
N MET A 88 -8.51 -15.72 5.85
CA MET A 88 -9.00 -14.41 6.28
C MET A 88 -9.62 -13.62 5.11
N ASN A 89 -9.05 -13.70 3.90
CA ASN A 89 -9.60 -13.06 2.71
C ASN A 89 -10.97 -13.63 2.31
N GLU A 90 -11.14 -14.96 2.39
CA GLU A 90 -12.45 -15.61 2.20
C GLU A 90 -13.48 -15.10 3.21
N LEU A 91 -13.10 -15.02 4.48
CA LEU A 91 -13.95 -14.54 5.57
C LEU A 91 -14.31 -13.06 5.41
N ALA A 92 -13.35 -12.21 5.02
CA ALA A 92 -13.59 -10.80 4.75
C ALA A 92 -14.54 -10.62 3.56
N THR A 93 -14.36 -11.41 2.50
CA THR A 93 -15.26 -11.44 1.34
C THR A 93 -16.67 -11.91 1.74
N GLN A 94 -16.77 -12.89 2.63
CA GLN A 94 -18.05 -13.33 3.18
C GLN A 94 -18.69 -12.21 4.01
N ALA A 95 -17.93 -11.55 4.89
CA ALA A 95 -18.43 -10.46 5.74
C ALA A 95 -18.91 -9.25 4.93
N SER A 96 -18.27 -8.96 3.79
CA SER A 96 -18.65 -7.86 2.90
C SER A 96 -20.01 -8.06 2.22
N ASN A 97 -20.56 -9.27 2.24
CA ASN A 97 -21.88 -9.54 1.65
C ASN A 97 -23.00 -8.92 2.49
N GLY A 98 -23.79 -8.05 1.87
CA GLY A 98 -24.92 -7.35 2.50
C GLY A 98 -26.05 -8.25 3.02
N THR A 99 -26.04 -9.55 2.67
CA THR A 99 -27.05 -10.52 3.17
C THR A 99 -26.74 -11.05 4.57
N ASN A 100 -25.50 -10.84 5.07
CA ASN A 100 -25.13 -11.29 6.41
C ASN A 100 -25.69 -10.37 7.49
N SER A 101 -26.15 -10.98 8.57
CA SER A 101 -26.56 -10.25 9.77
C SER A 101 -25.34 -9.80 10.59
N THR A 102 -25.53 -8.86 11.49
CA THR A 102 -24.50 -8.44 12.47
C THR A 102 -23.97 -9.61 13.29
N THR A 103 -24.85 -10.57 13.63
CA THR A 103 -24.47 -11.79 14.36
C THR A 103 -23.55 -12.68 13.52
N ASP A 104 -23.83 -12.84 12.22
CA ASP A 104 -22.99 -13.61 11.31
C ASP A 104 -21.62 -12.95 11.15
N ARG A 105 -21.58 -11.63 10.99
CA ARG A 105 -20.31 -10.87 10.93
C ARG A 105 -19.53 -10.94 12.24
N SER A 106 -20.21 -10.96 13.39
CA SER A 106 -19.54 -11.16 14.67
C SER A 106 -18.84 -12.53 14.74
N ALA A 107 -19.51 -13.60 14.28
CA ALA A 107 -18.90 -14.93 14.23
C ALA A 107 -17.70 -14.99 13.25
N ILE A 108 -17.81 -14.31 12.11
CA ILE A 108 -16.67 -14.17 11.16
C ILE A 108 -15.53 -13.39 11.82
N GLN A 109 -15.82 -12.32 12.55
CA GLN A 109 -14.82 -11.53 13.27
C GLN A 109 -14.07 -12.37 14.31
N ASP A 110 -14.77 -13.25 15.03
CA ASP A 110 -14.14 -14.14 16.00
C ASP A 110 -13.14 -15.10 15.32
N GLU A 111 -13.49 -15.65 14.14
CA GLU A 111 -12.57 -16.49 13.36
C GLU A 111 -11.36 -15.69 12.85
N ILE A 112 -11.56 -14.48 12.32
CA ILE A 112 -10.47 -13.58 11.90
C ILE A 112 -9.54 -13.27 13.07
N SER A 113 -10.09 -12.98 14.25
CA SER A 113 -9.30 -12.68 15.45
C SER A 113 -8.46 -13.88 15.92
N GLN A 114 -9.00 -15.10 15.80
CA GLN A 114 -8.25 -16.33 16.09
C GLN A 114 -7.14 -16.55 15.06
N LEU A 115 -7.39 -16.35 13.76
CA LEU A 115 -6.37 -16.46 12.71
C LEU A 115 -5.25 -15.43 12.90
N THR A 116 -5.60 -14.18 13.28
CA THR A 116 -4.60 -13.14 13.60
C THR A 116 -3.73 -13.56 14.77
N THR A 117 -4.31 -14.11 15.84
CA THR A 117 -3.58 -14.63 16.99
C THR A 117 -2.67 -15.79 16.60
N GLU A 118 -3.14 -16.67 15.72
CA GLU A 118 -2.35 -17.81 15.25
C GLU A 118 -1.17 -17.37 14.36
N ILE A 119 -1.35 -16.34 13.53
CA ILE A 119 -0.26 -15.72 12.76
C ILE A 119 0.82 -15.18 13.72
N ASP A 120 0.41 -14.45 14.77
CA ASP A 120 1.34 -13.95 15.77
C ASP A 120 2.05 -15.11 16.50
N ARG A 121 1.34 -16.18 16.80
CA ARG A 121 1.93 -17.38 17.42
C ARG A 121 2.98 -18.04 16.50
N VAL A 122 2.68 -18.19 15.20
CA VAL A 122 3.64 -18.73 14.23
C VAL A 122 4.87 -17.84 14.14
N ALA A 123 4.70 -16.51 14.10
CA ALA A 123 5.81 -15.57 14.07
C ALA A 123 6.69 -15.67 15.33
N GLU A 124 6.11 -15.87 16.51
CA GLU A 124 6.82 -15.95 17.78
C GLU A 124 7.44 -17.31 18.07
N THR A 125 6.93 -18.40 17.49
CA THR A 125 7.37 -19.77 17.83
C THR A 125 8.27 -20.40 16.78
N THR A 126 8.28 -19.91 15.55
CA THR A 126 9.13 -20.45 14.48
C THR A 126 10.59 -20.18 14.76
N LYS A 127 11.35 -21.24 15.03
CA LYS A 127 12.77 -21.15 15.36
C LYS A 127 13.59 -22.23 14.68
N PHE A 128 14.85 -21.92 14.42
CA PHE A 128 15.88 -22.84 13.96
C PHE A 128 17.10 -22.68 14.86
N ASN A 129 17.58 -23.75 15.47
CA ASN A 129 18.72 -23.76 16.37
C ASN A 129 18.69 -22.57 17.37
N GLU A 130 17.59 -22.45 18.14
CA GLU A 130 17.31 -21.41 19.16
C GLU A 130 17.12 -19.98 18.63
N THR A 131 17.36 -19.73 17.33
CA THR A 131 17.11 -18.43 16.70
C THR A 131 15.67 -18.36 16.19
N TYR A 132 14.90 -17.35 16.60
CA TYR A 132 13.56 -17.10 16.10
C TYR A 132 13.64 -16.46 14.72
N LEU A 133 13.05 -17.10 13.71
CA LEU A 133 13.21 -16.70 12.32
C LEU A 133 12.24 -15.59 11.89
N LEU A 134 11.01 -15.57 12.43
CA LEU A 134 9.95 -14.67 12.00
C LEU A 134 9.56 -13.60 13.04
N LYS A 135 10.19 -13.64 14.22
CA LYS A 135 9.94 -12.70 15.31
C LYS A 135 10.63 -11.35 15.11
N GLY A 136 11.74 -11.36 14.38
CA GLY A 136 12.66 -10.23 14.27
C GLY A 136 13.70 -10.18 15.41
N GLU A 137 14.57 -9.19 15.34
CA GLU A 137 15.62 -8.92 16.34
C GLU A 137 15.19 -7.85 17.36
N ASP A 138 16.00 -7.71 18.40
CA ASP A 138 15.80 -6.68 19.43
C ASP A 138 15.85 -5.27 18.82
N GLY A 139 15.00 -4.39 19.34
CA GLY A 139 14.76 -3.05 18.84
C GLY A 139 13.42 -2.95 18.13
N SER A 140 13.08 -1.76 17.73
CA SER A 140 11.83 -1.52 16.98
C SER A 140 12.03 -0.45 15.93
N LYS A 141 11.35 -0.62 14.80
CA LYS A 141 11.23 0.36 13.73
C LYS A 141 9.75 0.68 13.50
N THR A 142 9.47 1.88 13.06
CA THR A 142 8.14 2.26 12.58
C THR A 142 8.10 2.04 11.07
N VAL A 143 7.06 1.40 10.59
CA VAL A 143 6.84 1.11 9.16
C VAL A 143 5.54 1.76 8.75
N ASP A 144 5.57 2.49 7.64
CA ASP A 144 4.38 3.05 7.02
C ASP A 144 3.55 1.94 6.37
N LEU A 145 2.24 1.98 6.58
CA LEU A 145 1.29 1.09 5.93
C LEU A 145 0.96 1.59 4.52
N GLN A 146 0.37 0.74 3.69
CA GLN A 146 -0.09 1.16 2.37
C GLN A 146 -1.33 2.04 2.48
N ALA A 147 -1.48 2.96 1.53
CA ALA A 147 -2.69 3.77 1.42
C ALA A 147 -3.79 3.00 0.68
N HIS A 148 -5.03 3.13 1.16
CA HIS A 148 -6.22 2.53 0.56
C HIS A 148 -7.20 3.61 0.11
N ASP A 149 -7.88 3.38 -1.01
CA ASP A 149 -8.85 4.32 -1.60
C ASP A 149 -10.29 4.12 -1.08
N ALA A 150 -10.48 3.18 -0.16
CA ALA A 150 -11.81 2.83 0.41
C ALA A 150 -12.85 2.45 -0.66
N GLY A 151 -12.43 1.93 -1.81
CA GLY A 151 -13.31 1.59 -2.93
C GLY A 151 -13.97 2.80 -3.60
N LEU A 152 -13.48 4.00 -3.36
CA LEU A 152 -13.96 5.23 -3.98
C LEU A 152 -13.39 5.38 -5.40
N LYS A 153 -14.17 5.96 -6.30
CA LYS A 153 -13.71 6.26 -7.65
C LYS A 153 -12.79 7.47 -7.65
N GLY A 154 -11.57 7.28 -8.12
CA GLY A 154 -10.56 8.33 -8.14
C GLY A 154 -9.16 7.81 -8.46
N SER A 155 -8.16 8.61 -8.17
CA SER A 155 -6.75 8.24 -8.31
C SER A 155 -6.02 8.39 -6.98
N LEU A 156 -5.32 7.34 -6.58
CA LEU A 156 -4.48 7.30 -5.38
C LEU A 156 -3.01 7.37 -5.78
N VAL A 157 -2.26 8.30 -5.21
CA VAL A 157 -0.83 8.50 -5.46
C VAL A 157 -0.09 8.53 -4.12
N ASN A 158 0.86 7.61 -3.94
CA ASN A 158 1.76 7.62 -2.79
C ASN A 158 2.87 8.66 -3.02
N ASN A 159 3.05 9.59 -2.07
CA ASN A 159 4.02 10.67 -2.18
C ASN A 159 5.43 10.26 -1.72
N GLY A 160 5.58 9.11 -1.05
CA GLY A 160 6.88 8.59 -0.57
C GLY A 160 7.43 9.28 0.69
N ASP A 161 6.64 10.18 1.31
CA ASP A 161 7.00 10.94 2.51
C ASP A 161 6.14 10.55 3.74
N GLY A 162 5.56 9.34 3.75
CA GLY A 162 4.59 8.91 4.75
C GLY A 162 3.19 9.47 4.51
N THR A 163 2.94 10.03 3.31
CA THR A 163 1.63 10.53 2.92
C THR A 163 1.23 10.02 1.53
N ALA A 164 -0.08 9.97 1.28
CA ALA A 164 -0.63 9.73 -0.04
C ALA A 164 -1.65 10.80 -0.39
N THR A 165 -1.87 11.02 -1.66
CA THR A 165 -2.92 11.93 -2.16
C THR A 165 -3.95 11.12 -2.91
N PHE A 166 -5.19 11.15 -2.43
CA PHE A 166 -6.33 10.61 -3.14
C PHE A 166 -7.10 11.75 -3.80
N LYS A 167 -7.37 11.65 -5.09
CA LYS A 167 -8.20 12.58 -5.83
C LYS A 167 -9.43 11.85 -6.34
N MET A 168 -10.56 12.13 -5.73
CA MET A 168 -11.85 11.62 -6.15
C MET A 168 -12.25 12.20 -7.50
N ASP A 169 -12.96 11.44 -8.31
CA ASP A 169 -13.54 11.96 -9.56
C ASP A 169 -14.47 13.14 -9.27
N ALA A 170 -14.41 14.15 -10.13
CA ALA A 170 -15.18 15.37 -9.92
C ALA A 170 -16.68 15.08 -9.90
N LEU A 171 -17.33 15.39 -8.79
CA LEU A 171 -18.77 15.23 -8.60
C LEU A 171 -19.53 16.40 -9.20
N LYS A 172 -20.63 16.10 -9.87
CA LYS A 172 -21.56 17.07 -10.44
C LYS A 172 -22.96 16.83 -9.90
N ALA A 173 -23.76 17.87 -9.91
CA ALA A 173 -25.17 17.75 -9.55
C ALA A 173 -25.88 16.71 -10.41
N GLY A 174 -26.62 15.83 -9.77
CA GLY A 174 -27.33 14.71 -10.39
C GLY A 174 -26.50 13.44 -10.54
N ASP A 175 -25.19 13.48 -10.28
CA ASP A 175 -24.35 12.28 -10.29
C ASP A 175 -24.74 11.34 -9.14
N LYS A 176 -24.57 10.05 -9.41
CA LYS A 176 -24.70 9.01 -8.40
C LYS A 176 -23.32 8.56 -7.97
N VAL A 177 -23.09 8.58 -6.70
CA VAL A 177 -21.84 8.14 -6.08
C VAL A 177 -22.13 7.10 -5.01
N THR A 178 -21.32 6.06 -4.98
CA THR A 178 -21.37 5.05 -3.92
C THR A 178 -20.28 5.37 -2.92
N ILE A 179 -20.65 5.65 -1.68
CA ILE A 179 -19.75 5.92 -0.56
C ILE A 179 -20.21 5.04 0.59
N GLY A 180 -19.29 4.32 1.17
CA GLY A 180 -19.63 3.44 2.25
C GLY A 180 -20.72 2.42 1.87
N GLY A 181 -20.70 1.84 0.65
CA GLY A 181 -21.67 0.87 0.14
C GLY A 181 -23.09 1.41 -0.09
N LYS A 182 -23.35 2.69 0.22
CA LYS A 182 -24.64 3.33 0.00
C LYS A 182 -24.55 4.24 -1.24
N GLU A 183 -25.53 4.12 -2.14
CA GLU A 183 -25.64 5.00 -3.30
C GLU A 183 -26.29 6.32 -2.88
N TYR A 184 -25.59 7.41 -3.14
CA TYR A 184 -26.08 8.77 -2.96
C TYR A 184 -26.24 9.47 -4.30
N THR A 185 -27.22 10.37 -4.38
CA THR A 185 -27.37 11.30 -5.49
C THR A 185 -26.89 12.68 -5.04
N ILE A 186 -26.02 13.29 -5.84
CA ILE A 186 -25.50 14.62 -5.52
C ILE A 186 -26.59 15.66 -5.83
N GLY A 187 -27.04 16.36 -4.81
CA GLY A 187 -27.89 17.53 -4.92
C GLY A 187 -27.10 18.74 -5.40
N ASN A 188 -27.69 19.57 -6.22
CA ASN A 188 -27.10 20.85 -6.59
C ASN A 188 -27.56 21.89 -5.58
N THR A 189 -26.72 22.24 -4.62
CA THR A 189 -27.16 22.91 -3.41
C THR A 189 -26.62 24.30 -3.23
N THR A 190 -25.56 24.67 -3.91
CA THR A 190 -25.00 25.97 -3.74
C THR A 190 -25.56 26.95 -4.77
N GLU A 191 -26.04 28.11 -4.31
CA GLU A 191 -26.27 29.27 -5.17
C GLU A 191 -25.03 29.55 -6.03
N GLU A 192 -23.84 29.19 -5.53
CA GLU A 192 -22.58 29.42 -6.20
C GLU A 192 -22.41 28.54 -7.44
N ASP A 193 -22.88 27.29 -7.44
CA ASP A 193 -22.83 26.44 -8.63
C ASP A 193 -23.75 26.97 -9.73
N VAL A 194 -24.95 27.47 -9.38
CA VAL A 194 -25.82 28.09 -10.30
C VAL A 194 -25.23 29.39 -10.83
N LYS A 195 -24.62 30.22 -9.98
CA LYS A 195 -23.93 31.45 -10.38
C LYS A 195 -22.79 31.15 -11.36
N ASN A 196 -21.99 30.13 -11.06
CA ASN A 196 -20.88 29.71 -11.92
C ASN A 196 -21.38 29.18 -13.26
N PHE A 197 -22.45 28.39 -13.26
CA PHE A 197 -23.11 27.94 -14.48
C PHE A 197 -23.62 29.12 -15.33
N LEU A 198 -24.36 30.03 -14.73
CA LEU A 198 -24.90 31.21 -15.40
C LEU A 198 -23.79 32.07 -16.00
N LYS A 199 -22.74 32.35 -15.20
CA LYS A 199 -21.58 33.13 -15.66
C LYS A 199 -20.83 32.44 -16.81
N LYS A 200 -20.64 31.12 -16.75
CA LYS A 200 -19.99 30.33 -17.81
C LYS A 200 -20.82 30.31 -19.07
N ALA A 201 -22.13 30.33 -18.93
CA ALA A 201 -23.10 30.39 -20.06
C ALA A 201 -23.28 31.81 -20.66
N GLY A 202 -22.50 32.80 -20.19
CA GLY A 202 -22.53 34.17 -20.72
C GLY A 202 -23.64 35.04 -20.15
N VAL A 203 -24.19 34.67 -18.99
CA VAL A 203 -25.19 35.47 -18.26
C VAL A 203 -24.48 36.52 -17.43
N ASP A 204 -24.82 37.79 -17.65
CA ASP A 204 -24.34 38.92 -16.85
C ASP A 204 -25.45 39.96 -16.70
N ASP A 205 -25.29 40.91 -15.77
CA ASP A 205 -26.29 41.99 -15.52
C ASP A 205 -26.09 43.16 -16.48
N LYS A 206 -26.05 42.86 -17.81
CA LYS A 206 -25.88 43.85 -18.86
C LYS A 206 -26.86 43.63 -19.98
N ASN A 207 -27.12 44.69 -20.72
CA ASN A 207 -27.95 44.62 -21.91
C ASN A 207 -27.33 43.69 -22.96
N GLY A 208 -28.10 42.71 -23.44
CA GLY A 208 -27.65 41.70 -24.40
C GLY A 208 -27.11 40.42 -23.73
N SER A 209 -27.24 40.28 -22.42
CA SER A 209 -27.01 39.02 -21.71
C SER A 209 -27.87 37.88 -22.26
N ALA A 210 -27.39 36.65 -22.16
CA ALA A 210 -28.17 35.48 -22.55
C ALA A 210 -29.44 35.33 -21.69
N ASP A 211 -30.54 34.90 -22.28
CA ASP A 211 -31.79 34.65 -21.57
C ASP A 211 -31.64 33.42 -20.68
N VAL A 212 -32.24 33.48 -19.49
CA VAL A 212 -32.25 32.38 -18.52
C VAL A 212 -33.66 31.82 -18.41
N SER A 213 -33.84 30.56 -18.77
CA SER A 213 -35.12 29.87 -18.57
C SER A 213 -35.03 29.00 -17.31
N ILE A 214 -36.00 29.12 -16.43
CA ILE A 214 -36.12 28.32 -15.20
C ILE A 214 -37.42 27.52 -15.31
N LYS A 215 -37.30 26.20 -15.30
CA LYS A 215 -38.42 25.27 -15.33
C LYS A 215 -38.68 24.73 -13.93
N ASN A 216 -39.83 25.04 -13.38
CA ASN A 216 -40.37 24.50 -12.13
C ASN A 216 -41.51 23.55 -12.42
N ASN A 217 -41.34 22.25 -12.13
CA ASN A 217 -42.31 21.19 -12.45
C ASN A 217 -42.74 21.24 -13.92
N THR A 218 -43.90 21.80 -14.21
CA THR A 218 -44.49 21.90 -15.58
C THR A 218 -44.37 23.26 -16.22
N THR A 219 -43.99 24.30 -15.46
CA THR A 219 -43.96 25.70 -15.91
C THR A 219 -42.52 26.14 -16.19
N THR A 220 -42.27 26.63 -17.40
CA THR A 220 -40.99 27.25 -17.78
C THR A 220 -41.18 28.77 -17.86
N THR A 221 -40.36 29.49 -17.08
CA THR A 221 -40.34 30.98 -17.10
C THR A 221 -38.98 31.41 -17.64
N THR A 222 -38.99 32.24 -18.67
CA THR A 222 -37.76 32.81 -19.26
C THR A 222 -37.57 34.22 -18.79
N TYR A 223 -36.43 34.49 -18.21
CA TYR A 223 -36.02 35.79 -17.69
C TYR A 223 -35.05 36.45 -18.66
N LYS A 224 -35.29 37.75 -18.93
CA LYS A 224 -34.43 38.61 -19.75
C LYS A 224 -33.99 39.82 -18.96
N TYR A 225 -32.75 40.24 -19.17
CA TYR A 225 -32.24 41.44 -18.56
C TYR A 225 -32.66 42.69 -19.32
N TYR A 226 -33.18 43.66 -18.62
CA TYR A 226 -33.52 44.99 -19.15
C TYR A 226 -32.77 46.07 -18.37
N PRO A 227 -32.10 47.03 -19.06
CA PRO A 227 -31.47 48.15 -18.42
C PRO A 227 -32.51 49.10 -17.86
N ALA A 228 -32.15 49.88 -16.83
CA ALA A 228 -33.04 50.86 -16.23
C ALA A 228 -33.55 51.89 -17.25
N VAL A 229 -34.83 52.20 -17.17
CA VAL A 229 -35.43 53.33 -17.91
C VAL A 229 -35.92 54.35 -16.90
N ALA A 230 -35.43 55.58 -17.00
CA ALA A 230 -35.82 56.64 -16.12
C ALA A 230 -37.29 57.05 -16.27
N ALA A 231 -37.90 57.52 -15.18
CA ALA A 231 -39.24 58.10 -15.24
C ALA A 231 -39.22 59.43 -16.07
N ASP A 232 -40.23 59.60 -16.90
CA ASP A 232 -40.46 60.82 -17.69
C ASP A 232 -41.86 61.37 -17.37
N THR A 233 -41.91 62.32 -16.51
CA THR A 233 -43.18 62.94 -16.08
C THR A 233 -43.87 63.72 -17.21
N ALA A 234 -43.10 64.22 -18.19
CA ALA A 234 -43.68 64.95 -19.37
C ALA A 234 -44.43 63.98 -20.32
N GLN A 235 -44.05 62.69 -20.38
CA GLN A 235 -44.68 61.65 -21.17
C GLN A 235 -45.52 60.67 -20.34
N ASN A 236 -45.79 60.98 -19.10
CA ASN A 236 -46.50 60.11 -18.15
C ASN A 236 -45.93 58.69 -18.02
N LYS A 237 -44.59 58.57 -18.07
CA LYS A 237 -43.87 57.31 -17.94
C LYS A 237 -43.29 57.20 -16.52
N LYS A 238 -43.56 56.09 -15.81
CA LYS A 238 -43.06 55.86 -14.46
C LYS A 238 -41.62 55.30 -14.48
N GLY A 239 -41.12 54.84 -15.64
CA GLY A 239 -39.83 54.17 -15.75
C GLY A 239 -39.81 52.81 -15.07
N TYR A 240 -38.68 52.10 -15.13
CA TYR A 240 -38.42 50.85 -14.40
C TYR A 240 -36.94 50.73 -14.07
N ALA A 241 -36.63 49.94 -13.03
CA ALA A 241 -35.27 49.67 -12.60
C ALA A 241 -34.58 48.64 -13.53
N ALA A 242 -33.24 48.65 -13.60
CA ALA A 242 -32.48 47.59 -14.23
C ALA A 242 -32.69 46.27 -13.49
N GLY A 243 -32.79 45.17 -14.28
CA GLY A 243 -32.92 43.84 -13.70
C GLY A 243 -33.48 42.80 -14.66
N TRP A 244 -33.77 41.64 -14.12
CA TRP A 244 -34.30 40.49 -14.84
C TRP A 244 -35.80 40.41 -14.72
N TYR A 245 -36.47 40.29 -15.83
CA TYR A 245 -37.93 40.31 -15.95
C TYR A 245 -38.42 39.08 -16.70
N ALA A 246 -39.44 38.41 -16.18
CA ALA A 246 -40.16 37.34 -16.86
C ALA A 246 -41.05 37.86 -17.99
N THR A 247 -41.55 39.08 -17.88
CA THR A 247 -42.34 39.78 -18.88
C THR A 247 -41.69 41.13 -19.18
N ALA A 248 -41.59 41.52 -20.44
CA ALA A 248 -40.99 42.78 -20.81
C ALA A 248 -41.59 43.94 -20.01
N PRO A 249 -40.76 44.76 -19.31
CA PRO A 249 -41.28 45.83 -18.50
C PRO A 249 -41.89 46.99 -19.34
N ASP A 250 -43.01 47.50 -18.88
CA ASP A 250 -43.68 48.65 -19.53
C ASP A 250 -43.29 49.92 -18.76
N ALA A 251 -42.63 50.83 -19.46
CA ALA A 251 -42.22 52.13 -18.88
C ALA A 251 -43.39 53.01 -18.48
N THR A 252 -44.57 52.79 -19.03
CA THR A 252 -45.79 53.61 -18.75
C THR A 252 -46.34 53.31 -17.36
N ASN A 253 -46.35 52.01 -16.98
CA ASN A 253 -46.98 51.58 -15.73
C ASN A 253 -45.98 51.44 -14.56
N GLY A 254 -44.70 51.45 -14.85
CA GLY A 254 -43.66 51.12 -13.91
C GLY A 254 -43.62 49.62 -13.63
N ALA A 255 -42.46 49.03 -13.62
CA ALA A 255 -42.29 47.60 -13.33
C ALA A 255 -41.10 47.41 -12.34
N THR A 256 -41.26 46.45 -11.47
CA THR A 256 -40.17 45.98 -10.59
C THR A 256 -39.59 44.72 -11.19
N PRO A 257 -38.25 44.54 -11.17
CA PRO A 257 -37.65 43.33 -11.68
C PRO A 257 -37.99 42.13 -10.79
N ASP A 258 -38.10 40.92 -11.42
CA ASP A 258 -38.29 39.67 -10.71
C ASP A 258 -37.01 39.23 -10.00
N ALA A 259 -35.85 39.77 -10.44
CA ALA A 259 -34.56 39.68 -9.77
C ALA A 259 -33.69 40.89 -10.16
N THR A 260 -32.97 41.49 -9.24
CA THR A 260 -32.11 42.64 -9.50
C THR A 260 -30.77 42.28 -10.12
N SER A 261 -30.36 41.03 -9.96
CA SER A 261 -29.11 40.47 -10.52
C SER A 261 -29.28 39.00 -10.91
N TYR A 262 -28.38 38.50 -11.75
CA TYR A 262 -28.34 37.06 -12.05
C TYR A 262 -28.06 36.20 -10.83
N GLU A 263 -27.39 36.77 -9.79
CA GLU A 263 -27.16 36.13 -8.50
C GLU A 263 -28.50 35.90 -7.75
N GLU A 264 -29.45 36.82 -7.86
CA GLU A 264 -30.78 36.61 -7.30
C GLU A 264 -31.59 35.58 -8.08
N LEU A 265 -31.41 35.49 -9.42
CA LEU A 265 -31.96 34.38 -10.18
C LEU A 265 -31.44 33.03 -9.71
N ALA A 266 -30.17 32.94 -9.33
CA ALA A 266 -29.56 31.72 -8.85
C ALA A 266 -30.19 31.20 -7.54
N LYS A 267 -30.87 32.05 -6.79
CA LYS A 267 -31.62 31.64 -5.58
C LYS A 267 -32.92 30.89 -5.91
N LYS A 268 -33.47 31.08 -7.13
CA LYS A 268 -34.70 30.39 -7.53
C LYS A 268 -34.46 28.89 -7.73
N ASP A 269 -35.48 28.07 -7.47
CA ASP A 269 -35.43 26.63 -7.69
C ASP A 269 -35.87 26.27 -9.09
N GLY A 270 -35.36 25.18 -9.64
CA GLY A 270 -35.77 24.62 -10.93
C GLY A 270 -34.62 24.17 -11.82
N GLU A 271 -34.97 23.74 -13.02
CA GLU A 271 -34.00 23.44 -14.06
C GLU A 271 -33.67 24.73 -14.80
N PHE A 272 -32.44 25.18 -14.66
CA PHE A 272 -31.91 26.35 -15.37
C PHE A 272 -31.46 25.93 -16.76
N SER A 273 -31.86 26.69 -17.77
CA SER A 273 -31.36 26.52 -19.13
C SER A 273 -30.95 27.86 -19.73
N VAL A 274 -29.78 27.86 -20.39
CA VAL A 274 -29.22 28.98 -21.12
C VAL A 274 -28.75 28.46 -22.46
N GLY A 275 -29.47 28.81 -23.54
CA GLY A 275 -29.24 28.19 -24.84
C GLY A 275 -29.46 26.67 -24.77
N ASN A 276 -28.47 25.90 -25.19
CA ASN A 276 -28.50 24.43 -25.15
C ASN A 276 -27.89 23.82 -23.86
N GLN A 277 -27.50 24.64 -22.89
CA GLN A 277 -26.94 24.19 -21.62
C GLN A 277 -28.03 24.16 -20.56
N THR A 278 -28.09 23.10 -19.80
CA THR A 278 -29.04 22.92 -18.71
C THR A 278 -28.31 22.56 -17.41
N LEU A 279 -28.82 23.07 -16.30
CA LEU A 279 -28.42 22.73 -14.96
C LEU A 279 -29.68 22.58 -14.11
N THR A 280 -29.92 21.39 -13.60
CA THR A 280 -31.02 21.16 -12.66
C THR A 280 -30.55 21.48 -11.26
N LYS A 281 -31.06 22.55 -10.66
CA LYS A 281 -30.95 22.83 -9.27
C LYS A 281 -31.91 21.89 -8.52
N LYS A 282 -31.44 20.73 -8.09
CA LYS A 282 -32.14 19.97 -7.06
C LYS A 282 -31.72 20.54 -5.72
N THR A 283 -32.52 21.43 -5.22
CA THR A 283 -32.37 21.91 -3.85
C THR A 283 -32.69 20.75 -2.93
N ILE A 284 -31.84 20.52 -1.96
CA ILE A 284 -32.22 19.80 -0.75
C ILE A 284 -33.28 20.66 -0.10
N LYS A 285 -34.53 20.24 -0.21
CA LYS A 285 -35.66 21.09 0.19
C LYS A 285 -35.87 21.13 1.69
N ASP A 286 -35.45 20.08 2.38
CA ASP A 286 -35.68 19.90 3.79
C ASP A 286 -34.37 19.48 4.47
N ASP A 287 -33.47 20.43 4.68
CA ASP A 287 -32.26 20.29 5.48
C ASP A 287 -32.40 21.29 6.66
N ALA A 288 -33.34 21.01 7.55
CA ALA A 288 -33.68 21.89 8.67
C ALA A 288 -32.54 21.97 9.71
N ASN A 289 -31.70 20.93 9.76
CA ASN A 289 -30.55 20.85 10.64
C ASN A 289 -29.24 21.30 9.97
N ASN A 290 -29.26 21.63 8.69
CA ASN A 290 -28.13 22.09 7.88
C ASN A 290 -26.94 21.11 7.88
N ASP A 291 -27.24 19.81 7.83
CA ASP A 291 -26.21 18.74 7.83
C ASP A 291 -25.80 18.32 6.41
N GLY A 292 -26.40 18.89 5.37
CA GLY A 292 -26.12 18.61 3.98
C GLY A 292 -26.80 17.33 3.44
N ILE A 293 -27.79 16.80 4.16
CA ILE A 293 -28.61 15.65 3.78
C ILE A 293 -30.06 16.12 3.71
N ASP A 294 -30.79 15.68 2.70
CA ASP A 294 -32.24 15.95 2.62
C ASP A 294 -32.98 15.12 3.69
N ASP A 295 -33.72 15.81 4.59
CA ASP A 295 -34.44 15.18 5.71
C ASP A 295 -35.52 14.19 5.25
N ASN A 296 -36.06 14.37 4.04
CA ASN A 296 -37.08 13.48 3.45
C ASN A 296 -36.45 12.40 2.55
N ASN A 297 -35.20 12.58 2.12
CA ASN A 297 -34.48 11.65 1.24
C ASN A 297 -33.00 11.56 1.60
N SER A 298 -32.68 10.71 2.56
CA SER A 298 -31.30 10.50 3.04
C SER A 298 -30.29 10.01 2.00
N SER A 299 -30.73 9.75 0.76
CA SER A 299 -29.85 9.44 -0.37
C SER A 299 -29.52 10.67 -1.22
N LEU A 300 -30.12 11.83 -0.96
CA LEU A 300 -29.82 13.09 -1.62
C LEU A 300 -28.92 13.92 -0.68
N ILE A 301 -27.68 14.18 -1.12
CA ILE A 301 -26.67 14.86 -0.29
C ILE A 301 -25.97 15.96 -1.07
N THR A 302 -25.36 16.90 -0.36
CA THR A 302 -24.50 17.93 -0.94
C THR A 302 -23.18 17.35 -1.41
N ILE A 303 -22.45 18.05 -2.27
CA ILE A 303 -21.08 17.70 -2.67
C ILE A 303 -20.17 17.70 -1.43
N GLU A 304 -20.31 18.72 -0.57
CA GLU A 304 -19.53 18.84 0.66
C GLU A 304 -19.76 17.64 1.59
N LYS A 305 -21.03 17.22 1.71
CA LYS A 305 -21.37 16.03 2.52
C LYS A 305 -20.83 14.75 1.92
N ALA A 306 -20.84 14.62 0.59
CA ALA A 306 -20.22 13.50 -0.10
C ALA A 306 -18.73 13.42 0.18
N TYR A 307 -18.02 14.55 0.16
CA TYR A 307 -16.59 14.60 0.53
C TYR A 307 -16.34 14.34 2.01
N GLU A 308 -17.24 14.79 2.91
CA GLU A 308 -17.16 14.44 4.33
C GLU A 308 -17.28 12.92 4.54
N PHE A 309 -18.26 12.28 3.87
CA PHE A 309 -18.40 10.83 3.93
C PHE A 309 -17.19 10.13 3.31
N ALA A 310 -16.73 10.55 2.15
CA ALA A 310 -15.53 10.01 1.51
C ALA A 310 -14.29 10.12 2.43
N SER A 311 -14.12 11.25 3.12
CA SER A 311 -13.04 11.44 4.08
C SER A 311 -13.11 10.46 5.26
N LYS A 312 -14.32 10.18 5.77
CA LYS A 312 -14.54 9.21 6.85
C LYS A 312 -14.22 7.78 6.42
N GLU A 313 -14.64 7.40 5.20
CA GLU A 313 -14.38 6.07 4.66
C GLU A 313 -12.88 5.89 4.36
N LEU A 314 -12.23 6.89 3.76
CA LEU A 314 -10.78 6.90 3.57
C LEU A 314 -10.03 6.76 4.90
N LEU A 315 -10.47 7.45 5.94
CA LEU A 315 -9.86 7.33 7.26
C LEU A 315 -10.05 5.93 7.84
N ALA A 316 -11.26 5.38 7.77
CA ALA A 316 -11.56 4.04 8.27
C ALA A 316 -10.72 2.96 7.56
N ALA A 317 -10.58 3.05 6.23
CA ALA A 317 -9.75 2.12 5.47
C ALA A 317 -8.26 2.23 5.82
N ASN A 318 -7.74 3.45 6.06
CA ASN A 318 -6.33 3.69 6.34
C ASN A 318 -5.95 3.56 7.82
N GLN A 319 -6.91 3.38 8.72
CA GLN A 319 -6.67 3.07 10.14
C GLN A 319 -6.43 1.57 10.39
N ILE A 320 -6.74 0.70 9.43
CA ILE A 320 -6.50 -0.73 9.58
C ILE A 320 -4.99 -0.98 9.73
N GLY A 321 -4.60 -1.71 10.78
CA GLY A 321 -3.20 -2.01 11.07
C GLY A 321 -2.40 -0.86 11.71
N ASP A 322 -2.96 0.35 11.82
CA ASP A 322 -2.31 1.49 12.47
C ASP A 322 -2.23 1.28 13.99
N THR A 323 -1.04 0.97 14.49
CA THR A 323 -0.79 0.75 15.92
C THR A 323 -0.34 2.02 16.64
N GLU A 324 0.04 3.05 15.90
CA GLU A 324 0.55 4.32 16.45
C GLU A 324 -0.50 5.45 16.42
N GLY A 325 -1.66 5.22 15.77
CA GLY A 325 -2.72 6.22 15.62
C GLY A 325 -2.31 7.41 14.75
N SER A 326 -1.47 7.18 13.76
CA SER A 326 -0.93 8.21 12.88
C SER A 326 -1.83 8.53 11.70
N ALA A 327 -2.71 7.59 11.30
CA ALA A 327 -3.59 7.74 10.15
C ALA A 327 -4.50 8.95 10.27
N LYS A 328 -4.47 9.83 9.26
CA LYS A 328 -5.31 11.03 9.15
C LYS A 328 -5.68 11.27 7.71
N VAL A 329 -6.85 11.83 7.51
CA VAL A 329 -7.32 12.26 6.18
C VAL A 329 -7.71 13.73 6.26
N GLU A 330 -7.10 14.54 5.42
CA GLU A 330 -7.36 15.96 5.31
C GLU A 330 -7.82 16.31 3.90
N ASN A 331 -8.89 17.07 3.77
CA ASN A 331 -9.28 17.62 2.48
C ASN A 331 -8.36 18.80 2.14
N LEU A 332 -7.57 18.68 1.09
CA LEU A 332 -6.57 19.68 0.67
C LEU A 332 -7.19 21.03 0.31
N ASN A 333 -8.43 21.04 -0.14
CA ASN A 333 -9.14 22.23 -0.58
C ASN A 333 -10.59 22.29 -0.06
N ALA A 334 -10.77 22.13 1.25
CA ALA A 334 -12.07 22.17 1.88
C ALA A 334 -12.92 23.40 1.47
N ALA A 335 -12.25 24.54 1.20
CA ALA A 335 -12.90 25.77 0.72
C ALA A 335 -13.34 25.72 -0.77
N LYS A 336 -12.83 24.76 -1.56
CA LYS A 336 -13.13 24.64 -3.00
C LYS A 336 -13.81 23.32 -3.37
N ALA A 337 -13.90 22.37 -2.44
CA ALA A 337 -14.49 21.05 -2.63
C ALA A 337 -14.06 20.41 -3.98
N ASP A 338 -12.74 20.28 -4.19
CA ASP A 338 -12.17 19.75 -5.43
C ASP A 338 -11.97 18.22 -5.42
N GLY A 339 -12.41 17.56 -4.35
CA GLY A 339 -12.30 16.12 -4.18
C GLY A 339 -10.88 15.59 -3.91
N SER A 340 -9.93 16.47 -3.55
CA SER A 340 -8.56 16.08 -3.22
C SER A 340 -8.40 15.90 -1.71
N PHE A 341 -7.82 14.75 -1.32
CA PHE A 341 -7.59 14.37 0.06
C PHE A 341 -6.12 14.04 0.28
N LYS A 342 -5.54 14.57 1.34
CA LYS A 342 -4.23 14.14 1.81
C LYS A 342 -4.43 13.09 2.90
N ILE A 343 -3.88 11.91 2.66
CA ILE A 343 -3.89 10.78 3.60
C ILE A 343 -2.51 10.74 4.25
N THR A 344 -2.44 10.89 5.55
CA THR A 344 -1.26 10.51 6.34
C THR A 344 -1.35 9.01 6.59
N LEU A 345 -0.31 8.27 6.23
CA LEU A 345 -0.33 6.81 6.32
C LEU A 345 -0.40 6.36 7.77
N GLY A 346 -1.12 5.27 8.01
CA GLY A 346 -1.06 4.54 9.25
C GLY A 346 0.35 3.99 9.48
N GLN A 347 0.77 3.88 10.72
CA GLN A 347 2.08 3.38 11.09
C GLN A 347 1.98 2.20 12.04
N ALA A 348 2.86 1.22 11.82
CA ALA A 348 3.00 0.08 12.70
C ALA A 348 4.39 0.05 13.33
N LYS A 349 4.44 -0.11 14.65
CA LYS A 349 5.68 -0.34 15.38
C LYS A 349 5.98 -1.83 15.40
N VAL A 350 7.12 -2.21 14.82
CA VAL A 350 7.51 -3.60 14.61
C VAL A 350 8.95 -3.85 15.03
N ALA A 351 9.32 -5.11 15.31
CA ALA A 351 10.69 -5.49 15.57
C ALA A 351 11.57 -5.28 14.33
N ASN A 352 12.87 -5.12 14.53
CA ASN A 352 13.82 -5.07 13.44
C ASN A 352 13.87 -6.41 12.69
N ALA A 353 14.25 -6.37 11.41
CA ALA A 353 14.47 -7.60 10.64
C ALA A 353 15.59 -8.45 11.25
N LEU A 354 15.41 -9.76 11.29
CA LEU A 354 16.49 -10.70 11.59
C LEU A 354 17.49 -10.69 10.43
N SER A 355 18.76 -10.46 10.73
CA SER A 355 19.83 -10.47 9.74
C SER A 355 20.98 -11.34 10.18
N PHE A 356 21.31 -12.36 9.43
CA PHE A 356 22.48 -13.19 9.67
C PHE A 356 23.25 -13.51 8.40
N ASN A 357 24.54 -13.81 8.55
CA ASN A 357 25.45 -14.06 7.45
C ASN A 357 25.89 -15.53 7.43
N LEU A 358 25.70 -16.19 6.31
CA LEU A 358 26.21 -17.53 6.04
C LEU A 358 27.60 -17.42 5.41
N HIS A 359 28.61 -18.01 6.03
CA HIS A 359 29.96 -18.02 5.48
C HIS A 359 30.13 -19.27 4.57
N VAL A 360 30.19 -19.03 3.25
CA VAL A 360 30.16 -20.07 2.20
C VAL A 360 31.47 -20.18 1.43
N GLY A 361 32.59 -19.64 1.94
CA GLY A 361 33.90 -19.70 1.32
C GLY A 361 34.98 -20.24 2.22
N SER A 362 36.15 -20.58 1.65
CA SER A 362 37.32 -21.11 2.39
C SER A 362 38.18 -20.02 3.04
N ASP A 363 38.03 -18.78 2.64
CA ASP A 363 38.89 -17.65 3.02
C ASP A 363 38.11 -16.56 3.77
N ALA A 364 38.84 -15.69 4.50
CA ALA A 364 38.29 -14.65 5.35
C ALA A 364 37.70 -13.44 4.56
N ASP A 365 37.46 -13.58 3.25
CA ASP A 365 36.91 -12.52 2.43
C ASP A 365 35.44 -12.27 2.74
N MET A 366 35.05 -11.02 2.84
CA MET A 366 33.64 -10.65 3.10
C MET A 366 32.72 -10.98 1.95
N THR A 367 33.25 -11.14 0.74
CA THR A 367 32.51 -11.60 -0.44
C THR A 367 32.02 -13.05 -0.32
N ASN A 368 32.62 -13.83 0.57
CA ASN A 368 32.23 -15.21 0.88
C ASN A 368 31.07 -15.33 1.87
N LYS A 369 30.32 -14.25 2.07
CA LYS A 369 29.15 -14.24 2.96
C LYS A 369 27.87 -13.99 2.18
N ILE A 370 26.87 -14.84 2.40
CA ILE A 370 25.50 -14.64 1.95
C ILE A 370 24.72 -14.07 3.11
N GLN A 371 24.18 -12.87 2.93
CA GLN A 371 23.31 -12.25 3.94
C GLN A 371 21.89 -12.74 3.76
N VAL A 372 21.27 -13.17 4.83
CA VAL A 372 19.86 -13.54 4.92
C VAL A 372 19.15 -12.48 5.74
N ASN A 373 18.13 -11.86 5.19
CA ASN A 373 17.28 -10.90 5.88
C ASN A 373 15.85 -11.46 5.93
N ILE A 374 15.30 -11.53 7.13
CA ILE A 374 13.93 -11.98 7.37
C ILE A 374 13.21 -10.89 8.17
N GLU A 375 12.19 -10.28 7.57
CA GLU A 375 11.35 -9.32 8.27
C GLU A 375 10.49 -10.05 9.32
N THR A 376 10.10 -9.33 10.35
CA THR A 376 9.10 -9.86 11.30
C THR A 376 7.78 -10.11 10.56
N MET A 377 7.11 -11.23 10.85
CA MET A 377 5.88 -11.61 10.16
C MET A 377 4.68 -11.67 11.11
N ASN A 378 4.67 -10.79 12.10
CA ASN A 378 3.54 -10.64 13.01
C ASN A 378 2.41 -9.79 12.39
N SER A 379 1.24 -9.82 13.02
CA SER A 379 0.04 -9.09 12.57
C SER A 379 0.27 -7.58 12.41
N SER A 380 1.15 -6.98 13.23
CA SER A 380 1.50 -5.55 13.14
C SER A 380 2.27 -5.23 11.86
N TYR A 381 3.31 -6.00 11.52
CA TYR A 381 4.09 -5.82 10.29
C TYR A 381 3.24 -6.07 9.04
N LEU A 382 2.40 -7.10 9.11
CA LEU A 382 1.49 -7.44 8.01
C LEU A 382 0.41 -6.36 7.80
N GLY A 383 0.15 -5.51 8.81
CA GLY A 383 -0.87 -4.44 8.72
C GLY A 383 -2.29 -4.93 8.95
N ILE A 384 -2.45 -6.10 9.59
CA ILE A 384 -3.77 -6.72 9.85
C ILE A 384 -4.16 -6.68 11.33
N LYS A 385 -3.33 -6.07 12.19
CA LYS A 385 -3.64 -5.95 13.61
C LYS A 385 -4.82 -5.01 13.82
N GLY A 386 -5.81 -5.46 14.58
CA GLY A 386 -7.02 -4.68 14.83
C GLY A 386 -8.01 -4.67 13.66
N LEU A 387 -7.84 -5.54 12.67
CA LEU A 387 -8.76 -5.71 11.56
C LEU A 387 -10.15 -6.08 12.08
N ASN A 388 -11.14 -5.29 11.69
CA ASN A 388 -12.54 -5.45 12.13
C ASN A 388 -13.45 -5.52 10.91
N VAL A 389 -14.26 -6.58 10.84
CA VAL A 389 -15.27 -6.80 9.79
C VAL A 389 -16.70 -6.76 10.36
N ASN A 390 -16.84 -6.50 11.67
CA ASN A 390 -18.12 -6.46 12.36
C ASN A 390 -18.70 -5.04 12.30
N ASP A 391 -19.34 -4.72 11.20
CA ASP A 391 -20.10 -3.48 10.98
C ASP A 391 -21.53 -3.83 10.51
N ASP A 392 -22.43 -2.84 10.52
CA ASP A 392 -23.82 -3.03 10.10
C ASP A 392 -24.00 -3.12 8.57
N SER A 393 -23.02 -2.66 7.81
CA SER A 393 -23.12 -2.50 6.36
C SER A 393 -22.34 -3.54 5.54
N GLY A 394 -21.31 -4.16 6.12
CA GLY A 394 -20.37 -5.07 5.46
C GLY A 394 -19.20 -4.36 4.75
N ILE A 395 -19.07 -3.05 4.91
CA ILE A 395 -18.03 -2.24 4.27
C ILE A 395 -16.69 -2.47 4.92
N ALA A 396 -16.66 -2.62 6.23
CA ALA A 396 -15.45 -2.98 6.96
C ALA A 396 -14.84 -4.28 6.42
N GLY A 397 -15.67 -5.24 5.97
CA GLY A 397 -15.23 -6.44 5.25
C GLY A 397 -14.51 -6.11 3.94
N THR A 398 -15.00 -5.11 3.19
CA THR A 398 -14.36 -4.66 1.93
C THR A 398 -12.98 -4.06 2.19
N TYR A 399 -12.85 -3.18 3.18
CA TYR A 399 -11.55 -2.61 3.56
C TYR A 399 -10.57 -3.66 4.10
N ALA A 400 -11.11 -4.66 4.80
CA ALA A 400 -10.32 -5.78 5.27
C ALA A 400 -9.68 -6.59 4.13
N ILE A 401 -10.37 -6.74 2.99
CA ILE A 401 -9.85 -7.43 1.80
C ILE A 401 -8.56 -6.75 1.30
N ASP A 402 -8.54 -5.43 1.22
CA ASP A 402 -7.38 -4.67 0.76
C ASP A 402 -6.18 -4.82 1.71
N ALA A 403 -6.41 -4.67 3.01
CA ALA A 403 -5.37 -4.87 4.02
C ALA A 403 -4.80 -6.31 4.02
N ILE A 404 -5.67 -7.32 3.85
CA ILE A 404 -5.24 -8.72 3.75
C ILE A 404 -4.47 -8.98 2.44
N SER A 405 -4.87 -8.34 1.34
CA SER A 405 -4.15 -8.41 0.06
C SER A 405 -2.73 -7.88 0.18
N ASP A 406 -2.55 -6.75 0.86
CA ASP A 406 -1.22 -6.19 1.16
C ASP A 406 -0.39 -7.12 2.05
N ALA A 407 -1.01 -7.75 3.05
CA ALA A 407 -0.35 -8.75 3.88
C ALA A 407 0.12 -9.96 3.06
N LEU A 408 -0.72 -10.47 2.15
CA LEU A 408 -0.37 -11.56 1.23
C LEU A 408 0.80 -11.17 0.33
N GLN A 409 0.85 -9.94 -0.17
CA GLN A 409 1.97 -9.45 -0.97
C GLN A 409 3.27 -9.42 -0.15
N LYS A 410 3.25 -8.89 1.08
CA LYS A 410 4.43 -8.88 1.96
C LYS A 410 4.97 -10.28 2.23
N VAL A 411 4.10 -11.25 2.51
CA VAL A 411 4.49 -12.66 2.71
C VAL A 411 5.09 -13.25 1.42
N SER A 412 4.49 -12.96 0.26
CA SER A 412 4.98 -13.41 -1.05
C SER A 412 6.35 -12.85 -1.38
N ASP A 413 6.57 -11.56 -1.11
CA ASP A 413 7.86 -10.88 -1.33
C ASP A 413 8.95 -11.47 -0.43
N GLN A 414 8.64 -11.75 0.83
CA GLN A 414 9.58 -12.40 1.75
C GLN A 414 9.91 -13.83 1.29
N ARG A 415 8.94 -14.62 0.87
CA ARG A 415 9.17 -15.96 0.32
C ARG A 415 10.02 -15.91 -0.95
N SER A 416 9.77 -14.98 -1.85
CA SER A 416 10.58 -14.76 -3.05
C SER A 416 12.04 -14.42 -2.70
N SER A 417 12.26 -13.55 -1.72
CA SER A 417 13.58 -13.20 -1.23
C SER A 417 14.32 -14.42 -0.64
N LEU A 418 13.63 -15.22 0.18
CA LEU A 418 14.20 -16.45 0.77
C LEU A 418 14.51 -17.50 -0.30
N GLY A 419 13.65 -17.67 -1.31
CA GLY A 419 13.90 -18.54 -2.45
C GLY A 419 15.14 -18.14 -3.25
N ALA A 420 15.38 -16.83 -3.43
CA ALA A 420 16.59 -16.33 -4.07
C ALA A 420 17.85 -16.68 -3.25
N VAL A 421 17.81 -16.52 -1.92
CA VAL A 421 18.90 -16.90 -1.03
C VAL A 421 19.16 -18.39 -1.06
N GLN A 422 18.10 -19.22 -1.07
CA GLN A 422 18.23 -20.68 -1.18
C GLN A 422 18.91 -21.09 -2.48
N ASN A 423 18.49 -20.53 -3.61
CA ASN A 423 19.11 -20.81 -4.91
C ASN A 423 20.59 -20.40 -4.93
N LEU A 424 20.92 -19.23 -4.39
CA LEU A 424 22.30 -18.75 -4.30
C LEU A 424 23.14 -19.70 -3.43
N SER A 425 22.62 -20.15 -2.29
CA SER A 425 23.30 -21.11 -1.41
C SER A 425 23.54 -22.46 -2.08
N LEU A 426 22.57 -22.96 -2.86
CA LEU A 426 22.72 -24.22 -3.61
C LEU A 426 23.78 -24.14 -4.71
N ILE A 427 23.93 -22.98 -5.37
CA ILE A 427 25.01 -22.77 -6.34
C ILE A 427 26.37 -22.89 -5.64
N HIS A 428 26.57 -22.30 -4.49
CA HIS A 428 27.79 -22.37 -3.72
C HIS A 428 28.09 -23.77 -3.16
N ILE A 429 27.09 -24.60 -2.91
CA ILE A 429 27.26 -26.01 -2.52
C ILE A 429 27.75 -26.83 -3.72
N SER A 430 27.25 -26.57 -4.94
CA SER A 430 27.56 -27.38 -6.12
C SER A 430 28.87 -26.98 -6.83
N GLU A 431 29.34 -25.76 -6.69
CA GLU A 431 30.52 -25.24 -7.40
C GLU A 431 31.85 -25.88 -6.99
N PRO A 432 32.13 -26.11 -5.68
CA PRO A 432 33.36 -26.80 -5.25
C PRO A 432 33.48 -28.24 -5.75
N THR A 433 32.36 -28.92 -5.88
CA THR A 433 32.35 -30.32 -6.39
C THR A 433 32.76 -30.38 -7.89
N ARG A 434 32.40 -29.39 -8.68
CA ARG A 434 32.82 -29.29 -10.08
C ARG A 434 34.30 -28.95 -10.26
N GLN A 435 34.88 -28.13 -9.35
CA GLN A 435 36.33 -27.80 -9.36
C GLN A 435 37.21 -28.97 -8.91
N ALA A 436 36.69 -29.89 -8.09
CA ALA A 436 37.42 -31.08 -7.62
C ALA A 436 37.43 -32.23 -8.65
N GLU A 437 36.55 -32.21 -9.65
CA GLU A 437 36.46 -33.20 -10.73
C GLU A 437 37.34 -32.86 -11.97
N ILE A 438 37.99 -31.70 -12.02
CA ILE A 438 38.96 -31.27 -13.05
C ILE A 438 40.38 -31.38 -12.50
#